data_186dab1ab966fbbff44d2d46fcad9426
#
_entry.id   186dab1ab966fbbff44d2d46fcad9426
#
_cell.length_a   1.000
_cell.length_b   1.000
_cell.length_c   1.000
_cell.angle_alpha   90.00
_cell.angle_beta   90.00
_cell.angle_gamma   90.00
#
_symmetry.space_group_name_H-M   'P 1'
#
loop_
_entity.id
_entity.type
_entity.pdbx_description
1 polymer ?
#
loop_
_entity_poly.entity_id
_entity_poly.type
_entity_poly.pdbx_seq_one_letter_code
_entity_poly.pdbx_strand_id
1 'polypeptide(L)'
;MRVIPLGIGGWVSNPILGNVSLIVETGSARILVDAGEGTYRALRTCGFDVNDLNLILITHRHGDHLMGITTLALFAKVRGVTLKVYGPRDVDLEKLFDALGVPQYLSAVDFHPIDPSPEPLTVAIGHDYRITAVLADHTVQTLAYRIDGSDGSCITYSSDTRPTKNIVNLARGCTLLIHEASGNPGTEEVSHLHGHSTTDEAIQITKEAGIKYLMPIHYYVEPPILSSVSNGVNIIIPLPCTPLDIQKLK
;
A
#
# COMPACT_ATOMS: atom_id res chain seq x y z
N MET A 1 8.30 9.38 -11.35
CA MET A 1 7.33 8.72 -10.44
C MET A 1 7.23 9.51 -9.14
N ARG A 2 6.02 9.67 -8.58
CA ARG A 2 5.80 10.32 -7.25
C ARG A 2 4.94 9.43 -6.37
N VAL A 3 5.20 9.43 -5.06
CA VAL A 3 4.34 8.80 -4.04
C VAL A 3 3.67 9.89 -3.23
N ILE A 4 2.35 9.85 -3.10
CA ILE A 4 1.56 10.78 -2.30
C ILE A 4 0.80 9.97 -1.25
N PRO A 5 1.23 9.99 0.01
CA PRO A 5 0.48 9.38 1.10
C PRO A 5 -0.86 10.09 1.28
N LEU A 6 -1.96 9.34 1.31
CA LEU A 6 -3.29 9.83 1.69
C LEU A 6 -3.55 9.52 3.16
N GLY A 7 -3.16 8.31 3.59
CA GLY A 7 -3.18 7.84 4.96
C GLY A 7 -2.01 6.89 5.21
N ILE A 8 -1.47 6.91 6.41
CA ILE A 8 -0.25 6.19 6.80
C ILE A 8 -0.36 5.45 8.14
N GLY A 9 -1.52 5.56 8.81
CA GLY A 9 -1.79 4.87 10.07
C GLY A 9 -2.16 3.41 9.83
N GLY A 10 -2.06 2.62 10.89
CA GLY A 10 -2.40 1.20 10.90
C GLY A 10 -3.88 0.92 11.17
N TRP A 11 -4.15 -0.22 11.79
CA TRP A 11 -5.49 -0.80 11.98
C TRP A 11 -6.47 0.05 12.82
N VAL A 12 -5.97 0.92 13.69
CA VAL A 12 -6.79 1.89 14.41
C VAL A 12 -6.76 3.21 13.65
N SER A 13 -7.93 3.63 13.14
CA SER A 13 -8.05 4.89 12.42
C SER A 13 -7.60 6.08 13.30
N ASN A 14 -6.58 6.78 12.85
CA ASN A 14 -6.03 7.94 13.53
C ASN A 14 -6.52 9.21 12.84
N PRO A 15 -7.04 10.22 13.61
CA PRO A 15 -7.57 11.45 13.02
C PRO A 15 -6.58 12.23 12.13
N ILE A 16 -5.29 12.11 12.41
CA ILE A 16 -4.21 12.80 11.68
C ILE A 16 -3.65 11.91 10.58
N LEU A 17 -3.38 10.64 10.88
CA LEU A 17 -2.68 9.72 10.00
C LEU A 17 -3.62 8.97 9.04
N GLY A 18 -4.91 8.82 9.41
CA GLY A 18 -5.88 7.99 8.68
C GLY A 18 -5.53 6.51 8.72
N ASN A 19 -6.17 5.71 7.86
CA ASN A 19 -5.73 4.36 7.54
C ASN A 19 -4.95 4.35 6.23
N VAL A 20 -4.24 3.24 5.97
CA VAL A 20 -3.31 3.16 4.84
C VAL A 20 -4.00 3.39 3.51
N SER A 21 -3.49 4.34 2.76
CA SER A 21 -3.79 4.56 1.36
C SER A 21 -2.73 5.47 0.72
N LEU A 22 -2.23 5.10 -0.45
CA LEU A 22 -1.16 5.81 -1.14
C LEU A 22 -1.55 6.04 -2.60
N ILE A 23 -1.25 7.21 -3.16
CA ILE A 23 -1.24 7.38 -4.62
C ILE A 23 0.19 7.26 -5.13
N VAL A 24 0.37 6.42 -6.14
CA VAL A 24 1.57 6.36 -6.96
C VAL A 24 1.25 6.98 -8.31
N GLU A 25 1.87 8.12 -8.60
CA GLU A 25 1.78 8.76 -9.90
C GLU A 25 2.97 8.36 -10.77
N THR A 26 2.68 7.81 -11.93
CA THR A 26 3.64 7.66 -13.03
C THR A 26 3.50 8.84 -14.00
N GLY A 27 4.15 8.80 -15.16
CA GLY A 27 3.94 9.82 -16.20
C GLY A 27 2.52 9.79 -16.80
N SER A 28 1.88 8.61 -16.81
CA SER A 28 0.58 8.41 -17.48
C SER A 28 -0.54 7.89 -16.59
N ALA A 29 -0.26 7.50 -15.35
CA ALA A 29 -1.25 6.86 -14.49
C ALA A 29 -1.18 7.31 -13.03
N ARG A 30 -2.33 7.26 -12.36
CA ARG A 30 -2.48 7.36 -10.91
C ARG A 30 -3.01 6.04 -10.37
N ILE A 31 -2.21 5.40 -9.55
CA ILE A 31 -2.45 4.10 -8.95
C ILE A 31 -2.74 4.33 -7.48
N LEU A 32 -3.94 3.98 -7.04
CA LEU A 32 -4.24 3.95 -5.61
C LEU A 32 -3.79 2.60 -5.04
N VAL A 33 -3.00 2.62 -3.99
CA VAL A 33 -2.56 1.42 -3.27
C VAL A 33 -3.21 1.44 -1.90
N ASP A 34 -4.02 0.44 -1.64
CA ASP A 34 -4.95 0.30 -0.54
C ASP A 34 -6.02 1.39 -0.45
N ALA A 35 -7.12 1.04 0.17
CA ALA A 35 -8.28 1.89 0.34
C ALA A 35 -8.87 1.69 1.75
N GLY A 36 -8.11 2.07 2.78
CA GLY A 36 -8.57 2.01 4.16
C GLY A 36 -9.73 2.94 4.44
N GLU A 37 -10.25 2.91 5.68
CA GLU A 37 -11.32 3.81 6.08
C GLU A 37 -10.93 5.27 5.85
N GLY A 38 -11.86 6.07 5.32
CA GLY A 38 -11.64 7.49 5.08
C GLY A 38 -10.84 7.83 3.82
N THR A 39 -10.41 6.86 3.03
CA THR A 39 -9.60 7.07 1.81
C THR A 39 -10.25 8.08 0.85
N TYR A 40 -11.58 8.04 0.64
CA TYR A 40 -12.22 9.02 -0.24
C TYR A 40 -12.07 10.46 0.29
N ARG A 41 -12.25 10.66 1.59
CA ARG A 41 -12.03 11.99 2.20
C ARG A 41 -10.60 12.45 2.03
N ALA A 42 -9.64 11.57 2.31
CA ALA A 42 -8.21 11.85 2.17
C ALA A 42 -7.83 12.16 0.70
N LEU A 43 -8.36 11.38 -0.24
CA LEU A 43 -8.22 11.61 -1.68
C LEU A 43 -8.65 13.03 -2.06
N ARG A 44 -9.86 13.44 -1.61
CA ARG A 44 -10.40 14.78 -1.85
C ARG A 44 -9.57 15.90 -1.18
N THR A 45 -9.09 15.65 0.04
CA THR A 45 -8.24 16.60 0.77
C THR A 45 -6.93 16.83 0.03
N CYS A 46 -6.36 15.79 -0.59
CA CYS A 46 -5.11 15.89 -1.35
C CYS A 46 -5.33 16.39 -2.81
N GLY A 47 -6.55 16.79 -3.17
CA GLY A 47 -6.85 17.42 -4.46
C GLY A 47 -7.19 16.43 -5.59
N PHE A 48 -7.45 15.17 -5.28
CA PHE A 48 -7.84 14.13 -6.26
C PHE A 48 -9.32 13.77 -6.17
N ASP A 49 -9.82 13.10 -7.22
CA ASP A 49 -11.16 12.49 -7.25
C ASP A 49 -11.06 11.05 -7.82
N VAL A 50 -12.13 10.29 -7.72
CA VAL A 50 -12.22 8.92 -8.28
C VAL A 50 -11.94 8.88 -9.78
N ASN A 51 -12.27 9.95 -10.51
CA ASN A 51 -12.02 10.09 -11.95
C ASN A 51 -10.52 10.17 -12.29
N ASP A 52 -9.68 10.51 -11.31
CA ASP A 52 -8.23 10.62 -11.50
C ASP A 52 -7.52 9.28 -11.41
N LEU A 53 -8.22 8.24 -10.89
CA LEU A 53 -7.64 6.95 -10.64
C LEU A 53 -7.68 6.07 -11.90
N ASN A 54 -6.55 5.53 -12.28
CA ASN A 54 -6.45 4.57 -13.39
C ASN A 54 -6.66 3.13 -12.93
N LEU A 55 -6.18 2.80 -11.72
CA LEU A 55 -6.43 1.51 -11.08
C LEU A 55 -6.20 1.59 -9.56
N ILE A 56 -6.72 0.60 -8.86
CA ILE A 56 -6.59 0.41 -7.41
C ILE A 56 -5.95 -0.96 -7.17
N LEU A 57 -4.95 -0.99 -6.29
CA LEU A 57 -4.33 -2.22 -5.78
C LEU A 57 -4.76 -2.41 -4.34
N ILE A 58 -5.45 -3.49 -4.05
CA ILE A 58 -5.78 -3.90 -2.67
C ILE A 58 -4.79 -4.98 -2.26
N THR A 59 -4.15 -4.81 -1.11
CA THR A 59 -3.17 -5.76 -0.61
C THR A 59 -3.81 -6.94 0.07
N HIS A 60 -4.85 -6.69 0.89
CA HIS A 60 -5.56 -7.73 1.61
C HIS A 60 -6.94 -7.24 2.12
N ARG A 61 -7.67 -8.12 2.77
CA ARG A 61 -9.09 -7.90 3.15
C ARG A 61 -9.32 -7.23 4.50
N HIS A 62 -8.30 -6.82 5.27
CA HIS A 62 -8.52 -6.10 6.52
C HIS A 62 -9.14 -4.72 6.27
N GLY A 63 -9.94 -4.25 7.24
CA GLY A 63 -10.76 -3.06 7.06
C GLY A 63 -9.96 -1.78 6.85
N ASP A 64 -8.83 -1.66 7.50
CA ASP A 64 -7.90 -0.53 7.38
C ASP A 64 -7.18 -0.46 6.02
N HIS A 65 -7.33 -1.49 5.16
CA HIS A 65 -6.84 -1.52 3.78
C HIS A 65 -7.96 -1.58 2.74
N LEU A 66 -9.21 -1.91 3.13
CA LEU A 66 -10.29 -2.23 2.18
C LEU A 66 -11.56 -1.40 2.36
N MET A 67 -11.93 -1.00 3.58
CA MET A 67 -13.28 -0.44 3.84
C MET A 67 -13.60 0.82 3.05
N GLY A 68 -12.61 1.62 2.65
CA GLY A 68 -12.79 2.80 1.82
C GLY A 68 -13.27 2.52 0.39
N ILE A 69 -13.12 1.27 -0.10
CA ILE A 69 -13.55 0.88 -1.45
C ILE A 69 -15.04 1.11 -1.65
N THR A 70 -15.84 0.96 -0.60
CA THR A 70 -17.30 1.13 -0.66
C THR A 70 -17.71 2.56 -0.97
N THR A 71 -17.04 3.54 -0.34
CA THR A 71 -17.25 4.96 -0.62
C THR A 71 -16.70 5.35 -1.98
N LEU A 72 -15.54 4.83 -2.38
CA LEU A 72 -14.98 5.04 -3.72
C LEU A 72 -15.94 4.52 -4.80
N ALA A 73 -16.51 3.32 -4.63
CA ALA A 73 -17.46 2.74 -5.56
C ALA A 73 -18.78 3.53 -5.66
N LEU A 74 -19.29 4.06 -4.53
CA LEU A 74 -20.44 4.96 -4.53
C LEU A 74 -20.15 6.18 -5.42
N PHE A 75 -19.03 6.86 -5.21
CA PHE A 75 -18.72 8.05 -5.99
C PHE A 75 -18.35 7.73 -7.44
N ALA A 76 -17.71 6.60 -7.70
CA ALA A 76 -17.48 6.11 -9.07
C ALA A 76 -18.81 5.93 -9.82
N LYS A 77 -19.79 5.30 -9.17
CA LYS A 77 -21.13 5.15 -9.74
C LYS A 77 -21.81 6.50 -10.02
N VAL A 78 -21.73 7.44 -9.08
CA VAL A 78 -22.27 8.80 -9.23
C VAL A 78 -21.58 9.54 -10.38
N ARG A 79 -20.29 9.34 -10.58
CA ARG A 79 -19.50 9.97 -11.65
C ARG A 79 -19.59 9.23 -12.99
N GLY A 80 -20.20 8.05 -13.04
CA GLY A 80 -20.30 7.24 -14.25
C GLY A 80 -18.97 6.64 -14.70
N VAL A 81 -18.05 6.40 -13.75
CA VAL A 81 -16.75 5.73 -13.99
C VAL A 81 -16.73 4.35 -13.38
N THR A 82 -15.88 3.47 -13.91
CA THR A 82 -15.64 2.14 -13.36
C THR A 82 -14.23 2.09 -12.78
N LEU A 83 -14.13 1.68 -11.51
CA LEU A 83 -12.86 1.48 -10.82
C LEU A 83 -12.29 0.12 -11.19
N LYS A 84 -11.11 0.11 -11.75
CA LYS A 84 -10.35 -1.10 -12.02
C LYS A 84 -9.57 -1.48 -10.76
N VAL A 85 -9.92 -2.60 -10.15
CA VAL A 85 -9.39 -3.02 -8.84
C VAL A 85 -8.70 -4.36 -8.96
N TYR A 86 -7.48 -4.47 -8.48
CA TYR A 86 -6.71 -5.71 -8.35
C TYR A 86 -6.52 -6.04 -6.88
N GLY A 87 -6.61 -7.30 -6.52
CA GLY A 87 -6.38 -7.74 -5.14
C GLY A 87 -6.38 -9.25 -4.99
N PRO A 88 -6.03 -9.77 -3.80
CA PRO A 88 -6.06 -11.21 -3.54
C PRO A 88 -7.45 -11.79 -3.79
N ARG A 89 -7.51 -13.04 -4.24
CA ARG A 89 -8.78 -13.71 -4.55
C ARG A 89 -9.74 -13.82 -3.36
N ASP A 90 -9.25 -13.81 -2.14
CA ASP A 90 -10.07 -13.87 -0.92
C ASP A 90 -10.67 -12.51 -0.52
N VAL A 91 -10.42 -11.44 -1.27
CA VAL A 91 -11.13 -10.17 -1.18
C VAL A 91 -12.49 -10.33 -1.87
N ASP A 92 -13.53 -10.61 -1.08
CA ASP A 92 -14.89 -10.84 -1.54
C ASP A 92 -15.70 -9.54 -1.50
N LEU A 93 -15.58 -8.75 -2.57
CA LEU A 93 -16.29 -7.46 -2.67
C LEU A 93 -17.81 -7.64 -2.73
N GLU A 94 -18.32 -8.74 -3.32
CA GLU A 94 -19.74 -9.02 -3.40
C GLU A 94 -20.33 -9.16 -1.99
N LYS A 95 -19.74 -10.02 -1.16
CA LYS A 95 -20.15 -10.15 0.25
C LYS A 95 -20.02 -8.86 1.03
N LEU A 96 -18.95 -8.08 0.79
CA LEU A 96 -18.75 -6.80 1.48
C LEU A 96 -19.89 -5.84 1.17
N PHE A 97 -20.21 -5.64 -0.11
CA PHE A 97 -21.26 -4.71 -0.53
C PHE A 97 -22.66 -5.19 -0.10
N ASP A 98 -22.92 -6.51 -0.15
CA ASP A 98 -24.17 -7.10 0.34
C ASP A 98 -24.34 -6.90 1.84
N ALA A 99 -23.30 -7.16 2.64
CA ALA A 99 -23.31 -6.98 4.08
C ALA A 99 -23.60 -5.53 4.51
N LEU A 100 -23.18 -4.56 3.68
CA LEU A 100 -23.44 -3.13 3.90
C LEU A 100 -24.80 -2.68 3.33
N GLY A 101 -25.55 -3.56 2.66
CA GLY A 101 -26.85 -3.25 2.05
C GLY A 101 -26.75 -2.34 0.81
N VAL A 102 -25.61 -2.34 0.13
CA VAL A 102 -25.32 -1.47 -1.05
C VAL A 102 -24.78 -2.25 -2.26
N PRO A 103 -25.36 -3.46 -2.61
CA PRO A 103 -24.83 -4.28 -3.70
C PRO A 103 -24.81 -3.57 -5.05
N GLN A 104 -25.69 -2.57 -5.24
CA GLN A 104 -25.78 -1.79 -6.48
C GLN A 104 -24.50 -1.01 -6.81
N TYR A 105 -23.61 -0.76 -5.85
CA TYR A 105 -22.37 -0.02 -6.11
C TYR A 105 -21.27 -0.93 -6.70
N LEU A 106 -21.42 -2.25 -6.55
CA LEU A 106 -20.48 -3.21 -7.17
C LEU A 106 -20.41 -3.06 -8.70
N SER A 107 -21.50 -2.58 -9.32
CA SER A 107 -21.51 -2.31 -10.78
C SER A 107 -20.54 -1.22 -11.24
N ALA A 108 -19.95 -0.45 -10.31
CA ALA A 108 -18.90 0.53 -10.58
C ALA A 108 -17.48 -0.01 -10.28
N VAL A 109 -17.34 -1.32 -10.03
CA VAL A 109 -16.07 -1.96 -9.73
C VAL A 109 -15.82 -3.10 -10.72
N ASP A 110 -14.68 -3.05 -11.40
CA ASP A 110 -14.14 -4.13 -12.23
C ASP A 110 -13.01 -4.82 -11.45
N PHE A 111 -13.35 -5.90 -10.74
CA PHE A 111 -12.41 -6.58 -9.85
C PHE A 111 -11.64 -7.68 -10.57
N HIS A 112 -10.32 -7.63 -10.48
CA HIS A 112 -9.36 -8.58 -11.04
C HIS A 112 -8.68 -9.37 -9.91
N PRO A 113 -9.15 -10.56 -9.57
CA PRO A 113 -8.57 -11.35 -8.49
C PRO A 113 -7.19 -11.88 -8.86
N ILE A 114 -6.27 -11.82 -7.90
CA ILE A 114 -4.90 -12.34 -8.01
C ILE A 114 -4.79 -13.55 -7.08
N ASP A 115 -4.19 -14.62 -7.57
CA ASP A 115 -3.79 -15.76 -6.73
C ASP A 115 -2.41 -15.47 -6.13
N PRO A 116 -2.30 -15.27 -4.79
CA PRO A 116 -1.02 -14.95 -4.17
C PRO A 116 0.00 -16.07 -4.37
N SER A 117 1.23 -15.69 -4.73
CA SER A 117 2.33 -16.61 -4.97
C SER A 117 3.61 -16.09 -4.30
N PRO A 118 4.48 -16.97 -3.77
CA PRO A 118 5.81 -16.58 -3.32
C PRO A 118 6.72 -16.16 -4.49
N GLU A 119 6.42 -16.60 -5.72
CA GLU A 119 7.11 -16.16 -6.93
C GLU A 119 6.50 -14.86 -7.46
N PRO A 120 7.32 -13.90 -7.91
CA PRO A 120 6.83 -12.64 -8.45
C PRO A 120 5.90 -12.83 -9.66
N LEU A 121 4.71 -12.24 -9.58
CA LEU A 121 3.69 -12.28 -10.62
C LEU A 121 3.47 -10.88 -11.19
N THR A 122 3.53 -10.73 -12.52
CA THR A 122 3.12 -9.48 -13.18
C THR A 122 1.60 -9.33 -13.12
N VAL A 123 1.13 -8.28 -12.45
CA VAL A 123 -0.29 -7.97 -12.22
C VAL A 123 -0.85 -7.08 -13.33
N ALA A 124 -0.11 -6.03 -13.68
CA ALA A 124 -0.53 -5.09 -14.70
C ALA A 124 0.66 -4.45 -15.40
N ILE A 125 0.47 -4.11 -16.67
CA ILE A 125 1.42 -3.34 -17.47
C ILE A 125 0.66 -2.17 -18.08
N GLY A 126 1.13 -0.95 -17.82
CA GLY A 126 0.64 0.27 -18.45
C GLY A 126 1.61 0.82 -19.49
N HIS A 127 1.34 2.03 -19.95
CA HIS A 127 2.20 2.67 -20.96
C HIS A 127 3.62 2.92 -20.43
N ASP A 128 3.74 3.33 -19.17
CA ASP A 128 5.00 3.75 -18.54
C ASP A 128 5.23 3.11 -17.16
N TYR A 129 4.52 2.02 -16.86
CA TYR A 129 4.70 1.29 -15.61
C TYR A 129 4.49 -0.22 -15.77
N ARG A 130 5.08 -0.97 -14.86
CA ARG A 130 4.82 -2.39 -14.63
C ARG A 130 4.55 -2.60 -13.14
N ILE A 131 3.55 -3.42 -12.83
CA ILE A 131 3.22 -3.81 -11.45
C ILE A 131 3.47 -5.30 -11.29
N THR A 132 4.24 -5.65 -10.27
CA THR A 132 4.53 -7.02 -9.87
C THR A 132 4.06 -7.22 -8.43
N ALA A 133 3.48 -8.39 -8.14
CA ALA A 133 3.05 -8.77 -6.80
C ALA A 133 3.78 -10.02 -6.32
N VAL A 134 3.88 -10.16 -5.00
CA VAL A 134 4.36 -11.37 -4.31
C VAL A 134 3.58 -11.57 -3.02
N LEU A 135 3.48 -12.81 -2.57
CA LEU A 135 2.88 -13.14 -1.28
C LEU A 135 3.70 -12.55 -0.13
N ALA A 136 3.08 -11.77 0.74
CA ALA A 136 3.61 -11.34 2.03
C ALA A 136 3.26 -12.36 3.14
N ASP A 137 3.93 -12.28 4.29
CA ASP A 137 3.69 -13.17 5.43
C ASP A 137 2.80 -12.49 6.47
N HIS A 138 1.50 -12.60 6.27
CA HIS A 138 0.50 -12.01 7.17
C HIS A 138 -0.55 -13.03 7.61
N THR A 139 -1.51 -12.61 8.44
CA THR A 139 -2.56 -13.47 9.01
C THR A 139 -3.64 -13.87 8.00
N VAL A 140 -3.74 -13.14 6.89
CA VAL A 140 -4.63 -13.42 5.75
C VAL A 140 -3.83 -13.38 4.44
N GLN A 141 -4.42 -13.81 3.33
CA GLN A 141 -3.76 -13.67 2.01
C GLN A 141 -3.43 -12.21 1.75
N THR A 142 -2.15 -11.90 1.64
CA THR A 142 -1.65 -10.53 1.52
C THR A 142 -0.63 -10.43 0.38
N LEU A 143 -0.76 -9.39 -0.43
CA LEU A 143 0.13 -9.10 -1.55
C LEU A 143 0.98 -7.87 -1.25
N ALA A 144 2.29 -8.02 -1.40
CA ALA A 144 3.18 -6.88 -1.57
C ALA A 144 3.27 -6.51 -3.04
N TYR A 145 3.46 -5.24 -3.34
CA TYR A 145 3.51 -4.73 -4.70
C TYR A 145 4.82 -4.00 -5.00
N ARG A 146 5.35 -4.25 -6.20
CA ARG A 146 6.43 -3.50 -6.82
C ARG A 146 5.90 -2.75 -8.03
N ILE A 147 6.23 -1.46 -8.14
CA ILE A 147 5.85 -0.61 -9.27
C ILE A 147 7.13 -0.06 -9.89
N ASP A 148 7.42 -0.52 -11.10
CA ASP A 148 8.53 -0.05 -11.92
C ASP A 148 8.02 0.98 -12.91
N GLY A 149 8.65 2.15 -12.98
CA GLY A 149 8.38 3.18 -13.98
C GLY A 149 9.37 3.11 -15.15
N SER A 150 8.92 3.49 -16.34
CA SER A 150 9.78 3.57 -17.55
C SER A 150 10.89 4.60 -17.40
N ASP A 151 10.79 5.53 -16.47
CA ASP A 151 11.80 6.51 -16.09
C ASP A 151 12.95 5.91 -15.24
N GLY A 152 12.91 4.61 -15.00
CA GLY A 152 13.81 3.85 -14.14
C GLY A 152 13.54 4.01 -12.65
N SER A 153 12.50 4.77 -12.24
CA SER A 153 12.04 4.80 -10.85
C SER A 153 11.40 3.47 -10.47
N CYS A 154 11.61 3.04 -9.24
CA CYS A 154 11.00 1.83 -8.70
C CYS A 154 10.66 2.01 -7.23
N ILE A 155 9.48 1.59 -6.85
CA ILE A 155 9.05 1.49 -5.46
C ILE A 155 8.59 0.07 -5.17
N THR A 156 8.78 -0.37 -3.91
CA THR A 156 8.14 -1.56 -3.37
C THR A 156 7.33 -1.16 -2.16
N TYR A 157 6.11 -1.65 -2.07
CA TYR A 157 5.23 -1.56 -0.91
C TYR A 157 5.05 -2.95 -0.30
N SER A 158 5.44 -3.09 0.97
CA SER A 158 5.43 -4.39 1.66
C SER A 158 4.03 -4.91 1.95
N SER A 159 3.04 -4.02 2.10
CA SER A 159 1.82 -4.31 2.83
C SER A 159 2.11 -4.75 4.28
N ASP A 160 1.12 -5.33 4.97
CA ASP A 160 1.29 -5.92 6.29
C ASP A 160 2.03 -7.24 6.17
N THR A 161 3.07 -7.41 6.95
CA THR A 161 3.93 -8.61 6.84
C THR A 161 4.85 -8.79 8.03
N ARG A 162 5.07 -10.04 8.42
CA ARG A 162 6.30 -10.40 9.16
C ARG A 162 7.51 -10.22 8.26
N PRO A 163 8.72 -10.11 8.83
CA PRO A 163 9.94 -10.13 8.02
C PRO A 163 10.01 -11.37 7.13
N THR A 164 10.11 -11.15 5.81
CA THR A 164 10.17 -12.27 4.86
C THR A 164 11.11 -12.01 3.69
N LYS A 165 11.74 -13.06 3.20
CA LYS A 165 12.62 -13.02 2.01
C LYS A 165 11.86 -12.62 0.74
N ASN A 166 10.56 -12.85 0.67
CA ASN A 166 9.75 -12.43 -0.48
C ASN A 166 9.81 -10.91 -0.65
N ILE A 167 9.68 -10.14 0.43
CA ILE A 167 9.78 -8.68 0.40
C ILE A 167 11.20 -8.24 0.03
N VAL A 168 12.23 -8.84 0.64
CA VAL A 168 13.63 -8.55 0.31
C VAL A 168 13.88 -8.73 -1.19
N ASN A 169 13.45 -9.86 -1.74
CA ASN A 169 13.67 -10.18 -3.16
C ASN A 169 12.88 -9.27 -4.10
N LEU A 170 11.61 -8.98 -3.78
CA LEU A 170 10.76 -8.07 -4.55
C LEU A 170 11.36 -6.66 -4.60
N ALA A 171 11.92 -6.21 -3.49
CA ALA A 171 12.42 -4.86 -3.32
C ALA A 171 13.80 -4.62 -3.94
N ARG A 172 14.57 -5.68 -4.26
CA ARG A 172 15.93 -5.51 -4.81
C ARG A 172 15.96 -4.63 -6.05
N GLY A 173 16.88 -3.65 -6.03
CA GLY A 173 17.08 -2.71 -7.12
C GLY A 173 16.05 -1.59 -7.20
N CYS A 174 15.08 -1.53 -6.27
CA CYS A 174 14.18 -0.39 -6.17
C CYS A 174 14.86 0.84 -5.56
N THR A 175 14.29 2.01 -5.81
CA THR A 175 14.74 3.27 -5.26
C THR A 175 14.26 3.45 -3.82
N LEU A 176 13.01 3.06 -3.53
CA LEU A 176 12.33 3.25 -2.26
C LEU A 176 11.64 1.95 -1.84
N LEU A 177 11.81 1.57 -0.57
CA LEU A 177 10.95 0.62 0.10
C LEU A 177 9.97 1.38 1.00
N ILE A 178 8.67 1.19 0.77
CA ILE A 178 7.59 1.59 1.68
C ILE A 178 7.25 0.33 2.46
N HIS A 179 7.49 0.34 3.77
CA HIS A 179 7.33 -0.85 4.61
C HIS A 179 6.48 -0.54 5.82
N GLU A 180 5.63 -1.48 6.20
CA GLU A 180 4.92 -1.39 7.46
C GLU A 180 5.90 -1.38 8.64
N ALA A 181 5.53 -0.70 9.71
CA ALA A 181 6.28 -0.58 10.95
C ALA A 181 5.32 -0.47 12.13
N SER A 182 4.45 -1.47 12.26
CA SER A 182 3.40 -1.50 13.28
C SER A 182 3.97 -1.63 14.68
N GLY A 183 5.10 -2.35 14.83
CA GLY A 183 5.80 -2.55 16.07
C GLY A 183 6.98 -1.61 16.26
N ASN A 184 7.30 -1.32 17.51
CA ASN A 184 8.53 -0.65 17.93
C ASN A 184 9.60 -1.67 18.37
N PRO A 185 10.89 -1.32 18.39
CA PRO A 185 11.95 -2.22 18.87
C PRO A 185 11.62 -2.77 20.25
N GLY A 186 11.75 -4.10 20.41
CA GLY A 186 11.39 -4.84 21.63
C GLY A 186 9.97 -5.38 21.66
N THR A 187 9.17 -5.19 20.61
CA THR A 187 7.81 -5.73 20.48
C THR A 187 7.69 -6.81 19.40
N GLU A 188 8.83 -7.41 18.97
CA GLU A 188 8.89 -8.35 17.84
C GLU A 188 7.93 -9.53 18.02
N GLU A 189 7.91 -10.14 19.20
CA GLU A 189 7.06 -11.31 19.49
C GLU A 189 5.58 -10.98 19.30
N VAL A 190 5.13 -9.85 19.84
CA VAL A 190 3.72 -9.40 19.71
C VAL A 190 3.42 -8.99 18.27
N SER A 191 4.33 -8.28 17.61
CA SER A 191 4.17 -7.88 16.22
C SER A 191 4.04 -9.11 15.31
N HIS A 192 4.91 -10.09 15.46
CA HIS A 192 4.86 -11.34 14.69
C HIS A 192 3.59 -12.14 14.96
N LEU A 193 3.10 -12.18 16.20
CA LEU A 193 1.83 -12.85 16.53
C LEU A 193 0.68 -12.32 15.67
N HIS A 194 0.68 -11.01 15.42
CA HIS A 194 -0.35 -10.33 14.60
C HIS A 194 0.01 -10.20 13.11
N GLY A 195 1.15 -10.73 12.68
CA GLY A 195 1.55 -10.72 11.27
C GLY A 195 2.24 -9.44 10.82
N HIS A 196 2.91 -8.75 11.72
CA HIS A 196 3.54 -7.45 11.47
C HIS A 196 5.04 -7.45 11.74
N SER A 197 5.70 -6.37 11.32
CA SER A 197 7.11 -6.09 11.55
C SER A 197 7.30 -4.90 12.50
N THR A 198 8.46 -4.87 13.16
CA THR A 198 8.94 -3.70 13.90
C THR A 198 9.69 -2.73 12.98
N THR A 199 9.92 -1.51 13.47
CA THR A 199 10.70 -0.48 12.77
C THR A 199 12.13 -0.98 12.46
N ASP A 200 12.78 -1.67 13.41
CA ASP A 200 14.14 -2.19 13.21
C ASP A 200 14.17 -3.31 12.16
N GLU A 201 13.15 -4.14 12.10
CA GLU A 201 13.01 -5.16 11.06
C GLU A 201 12.78 -4.56 9.68
N ALA A 202 11.96 -3.50 9.57
CA ALA A 202 11.80 -2.76 8.32
C ALA A 202 13.13 -2.17 7.82
N ILE A 203 13.95 -1.63 8.74
CA ILE A 203 15.31 -1.15 8.45
C ILE A 203 16.21 -2.32 7.99
N GLN A 204 16.13 -3.46 8.66
CA GLN A 204 16.93 -4.63 8.30
C GLN A 204 16.56 -5.19 6.91
N ILE A 205 15.27 -5.30 6.59
CA ILE A 205 14.78 -5.69 5.25
C ILE A 205 15.29 -4.73 4.18
N THR A 206 15.26 -3.41 4.45
CA THR A 206 15.75 -2.39 3.53
C THR A 206 17.24 -2.60 3.21
N LYS A 207 18.05 -2.90 4.22
CA LYS A 207 19.48 -3.22 4.06
C LYS A 207 19.72 -4.49 3.25
N GLU A 208 19.00 -5.56 3.59
CA GLU A 208 19.12 -6.84 2.90
C GLU A 208 18.71 -6.76 1.42
N ALA A 209 17.76 -5.89 1.10
CA ALA A 209 17.36 -5.59 -0.28
C ALA A 209 18.35 -4.68 -1.02
N GLY A 210 19.33 -4.08 -0.31
CA GLY A 210 20.30 -3.14 -0.88
C GLY A 210 19.70 -1.78 -1.24
N ILE A 211 18.60 -1.38 -0.58
CA ILE A 211 17.92 -0.11 -0.81
C ILE A 211 18.44 0.95 0.16
N LYS A 212 18.54 2.19 -0.33
CA LYS A 212 19.02 3.32 0.47
C LYS A 212 17.93 4.07 1.22
N TYR A 213 16.68 3.98 0.76
CA TYR A 213 15.55 4.78 1.28
C TYR A 213 14.43 3.89 1.79
N LEU A 214 14.02 4.11 3.02
CA LEU A 214 12.88 3.49 3.69
C LEU A 214 11.83 4.55 4.02
N MET A 215 10.58 4.32 3.64
CA MET A 215 9.42 5.06 4.13
C MET A 215 8.62 4.14 5.03
N PRO A 216 8.77 4.22 6.36
CA PRO A 216 7.96 3.44 7.28
C PRO A 216 6.53 4.00 7.31
N ILE A 217 5.53 3.11 7.32
CA ILE A 217 4.10 3.42 7.44
C ILE A 217 3.39 2.41 8.32
N HIS A 218 2.08 2.49 8.42
CA HIS A 218 1.24 1.55 9.17
C HIS A 218 1.56 1.58 10.66
N TYR A 219 1.76 2.79 11.19
CA TYR A 219 2.01 2.96 12.63
C TYR A 219 0.74 2.60 13.41
N TYR A 220 0.92 1.89 14.50
CA TYR A 220 -0.16 1.57 15.41
C TYR A 220 -0.72 2.87 16.05
N VAL A 221 -0.58 3.06 17.34
CA VAL A 221 -1.08 4.28 18.04
C VAL A 221 0.05 5.27 18.28
N GLU A 222 1.27 4.78 18.40
CA GLU A 222 2.46 5.56 18.72
C GLU A 222 3.29 5.84 17.47
N PRO A 223 3.99 6.99 17.44
CA PRO A 223 4.96 7.26 16.39
C PRO A 223 6.05 6.17 16.39
N PRO A 224 6.62 5.84 15.22
CA PRO A 224 7.67 4.85 15.13
C PRO A 224 8.90 5.33 15.91
N ILE A 225 9.43 4.46 16.76
CA ILE A 225 10.73 4.65 17.37
C ILE A 225 11.77 4.29 16.33
N LEU A 226 12.49 5.29 15.85
CA LEU A 226 13.63 5.09 14.96
C LEU A 226 14.85 4.84 15.85
N SER A 227 15.34 3.60 15.85
CA SER A 227 16.60 3.32 16.54
C SER A 227 17.74 4.14 15.94
N SER A 228 18.73 4.51 16.75
CA SER A 228 19.92 5.22 16.30
C SER A 228 20.75 4.45 15.25
N VAL A 229 20.34 3.23 14.91
CA VAL A 229 21.05 2.26 14.06
C VAL A 229 20.47 2.23 12.64
N SER A 230 20.19 3.38 12.03
CA SER A 230 19.78 3.41 10.61
C SER A 230 20.89 2.93 9.65
N ASN A 231 22.16 2.90 10.13
CA ASN A 231 23.35 2.29 9.46
C ASN A 231 23.31 2.36 7.92
N GLY A 232 23.20 3.57 7.35
CA GLY A 232 23.23 3.78 5.91
C GLY A 232 21.87 3.71 5.20
N VAL A 233 20.77 3.49 5.91
CA VAL A 233 19.40 3.65 5.38
C VAL A 233 18.90 5.07 5.69
N ASN A 234 18.44 5.77 4.66
CA ASN A 234 17.79 7.07 4.82
C ASN A 234 16.30 6.85 5.08
N ILE A 235 15.82 7.31 6.23
CA ILE A 235 14.41 7.16 6.61
C ILE A 235 13.63 8.40 6.19
N ILE A 236 12.55 8.20 5.45
CA ILE A 236 11.65 9.26 5.00
C ILE A 236 10.36 9.13 5.78
N ILE A 237 10.10 10.06 6.70
CA ILE A 237 8.84 10.10 7.44
C ILE A 237 7.76 10.70 6.53
N PRO A 238 6.74 9.93 6.14
CA PRO A 238 5.68 10.43 5.28
C PRO A 238 4.75 11.38 6.03
N LEU A 239 4.20 12.34 5.28
CA LEU A 239 3.11 13.18 5.75
C LEU A 239 1.97 13.11 4.74
N PRO A 240 0.70 12.99 5.19
CA PRO A 240 -0.44 13.01 4.28
C PRO A 240 -0.42 14.21 3.32
N CYS A 241 -0.81 13.99 2.07
CA CYS A 241 -0.82 14.97 0.98
C CYS A 241 0.54 15.57 0.60
N THR A 242 1.66 15.03 1.09
CA THR A 242 3.00 15.54 0.75
C THR A 242 3.65 14.64 -0.30
N PRO A 243 3.76 15.09 -1.57
CA PRO A 243 4.35 14.27 -2.63
C PRO A 243 5.85 14.05 -2.43
N LEU A 244 6.30 12.81 -2.54
CA LEU A 244 7.70 12.42 -2.63
C LEU A 244 8.06 12.09 -4.08
N ASP A 245 8.99 12.83 -4.67
CA ASP A 245 9.50 12.56 -6.01
C ASP A 245 10.63 11.52 -5.96
N ILE A 246 10.38 10.34 -6.51
CA ILE A 246 11.32 9.22 -6.48
C ILE A 246 12.58 9.48 -7.30
N GLN A 247 12.50 10.28 -8.36
CA GLN A 247 13.69 10.63 -9.16
C GLN A 247 14.69 11.48 -8.38
N LYS A 248 14.22 12.26 -7.41
CA LYS A 248 15.12 13.08 -6.56
C LYS A 248 15.88 12.28 -5.51
N LEU A 249 15.56 11.00 -5.35
CA LEU A 249 16.24 10.08 -4.43
C LEU A 249 17.42 9.33 -5.10
N LYS A 250 17.54 9.43 -6.39
CA LYS A 250 18.65 8.83 -7.15
C LYS A 250 19.86 9.75 -7.09
#